data_befac36a9c45511bcb3e23bd8591f885
#
_entry.id   befac36a9c45511bcb3e23bd8591f885
#
_cell.length_a   1.000
_cell.length_b   1.000
_cell.length_c   1.000
_cell.angle_alpha   90.00
_cell.angle_beta   90.00
_cell.angle_gamma   90.00
#
_symmetry.space_group_name_H-M   'P 1'
#
loop_
_entity.id
_entity.type
_entity.pdbx_description
1 polymer ?
#
loop_
_entity_poly.entity_id
_entity_poly.type
_entity_poly.pdbx_seq_one_letter_code
_entity_poly.pdbx_strand_id
1 'polypeptide(L)'
;ASGTDNPNLIKEIMKTLTCDKSTEVQITKDTQDYTNTISGMNELASSDFKSAFLGGQNHIKLFAQAAPKINMKNISAYDQGLNEEFQKAMKDYFDGNVTKDKALDNFYKAAIEKYPNLSH
;
A
#
# COMPACT_ATOMS: atom_id res chain seq x y z
N ALA A 1 -18.23 10.32 8.88
CA ALA A 1 -19.37 10.79 8.11
C ALA A 1 -20.02 12.00 8.82
N SER A 2 -20.51 12.98 8.06
CA SER A 2 -21.11 14.20 8.59
C SER A 2 -22.44 13.97 9.36
N GLY A 3 -22.99 12.76 9.33
CA GLY A 3 -24.26 12.38 9.93
C GLY A 3 -24.17 11.54 11.21
N THR A 4 -23.05 11.56 11.91
CA THR A 4 -22.94 10.82 13.19
C THR A 4 -23.46 11.63 14.37
N ASP A 5 -24.30 11.00 15.20
CA ASP A 5 -24.74 11.57 16.48
C ASP A 5 -23.71 11.38 17.60
N ASN A 6 -22.62 10.66 17.33
CA ASN A 6 -21.57 10.31 18.31
C ASN A 6 -20.17 10.71 17.85
N PRO A 7 -19.87 11.98 17.54
CA PRO A 7 -18.58 12.40 16.96
C PRO A 7 -17.39 12.10 17.87
N ASN A 8 -17.56 12.21 19.20
CA ASN A 8 -16.48 11.92 20.15
C ASN A 8 -16.15 10.43 20.19
N LEU A 9 -17.13 9.55 20.15
CA LEU A 9 -16.92 8.10 20.09
C LEU A 9 -16.19 7.71 18.80
N ILE A 10 -16.65 8.25 17.65
CA ILE A 10 -15.97 8.00 16.36
C ILE A 10 -14.53 8.48 16.39
N LYS A 11 -14.26 9.65 16.97
CA LYS A 11 -12.88 10.16 17.14
C LYS A 11 -12.01 9.20 17.95
N GLU A 12 -12.51 8.68 19.06
CA GLU A 12 -11.75 7.72 19.88
C GLU A 12 -11.52 6.39 19.16
N ILE A 13 -12.52 5.88 18.43
CA ILE A 13 -12.36 4.68 17.59
C ILE A 13 -11.26 4.92 16.54
N MET A 14 -11.33 6.02 15.80
CA MET A 14 -10.32 6.35 14.79
C MET A 14 -8.93 6.45 15.42
N LYS A 15 -8.80 7.14 16.55
CA LYS A 15 -7.53 7.30 17.27
C LYS A 15 -6.97 5.95 17.73
N THR A 16 -7.82 5.08 18.29
CA THR A 16 -7.40 3.73 18.70
C THR A 16 -6.91 2.91 17.51
N LEU A 17 -7.66 2.91 16.41
CA LEU A 17 -7.30 2.11 15.23
C LEU A 17 -6.09 2.63 14.43
N THR A 18 -5.73 3.93 14.58
CA THR A 18 -4.68 4.54 13.75
C THR A 18 -3.51 5.12 14.52
N CYS A 19 -3.57 5.19 15.85
CA CYS A 19 -2.54 5.83 16.67
C CYS A 19 -2.13 5.01 17.91
N ASP A 20 -2.93 4.02 18.31
CA ASP A 20 -2.57 3.18 19.45
C ASP A 20 -1.59 2.09 19.02
N LYS A 21 -0.38 2.15 19.58
CA LYS A 21 0.72 1.26 19.21
C LYS A 21 0.37 -0.22 19.39
N SER A 22 -0.28 -0.58 20.48
CA SER A 22 -0.59 -1.99 20.78
C SER A 22 -1.64 -2.54 19.82
N THR A 23 -2.66 -1.74 19.52
CA THR A 23 -3.69 -2.06 18.53
C THR A 23 -3.08 -2.25 17.13
N GLU A 24 -2.21 -1.35 16.71
CA GLU A 24 -1.56 -1.42 15.39
C GLU A 24 -0.59 -2.60 15.27
N VAL A 25 0.15 -2.92 16.31
CA VAL A 25 0.99 -4.13 16.34
C VAL A 25 0.13 -5.38 16.21
N GLN A 26 -1.04 -5.43 16.88
CA GLN A 26 -1.96 -6.57 16.75
C GLN A 26 -2.57 -6.65 15.35
N ILE A 27 -3.05 -5.54 14.80
CA ILE A 27 -3.56 -5.48 13.42
C ILE A 27 -2.50 -6.02 12.44
N THR A 28 -1.25 -5.55 12.54
CA THR A 28 -0.18 -6.05 11.67
C THR A 28 0.07 -7.55 11.81
N LYS A 29 0.01 -8.10 13.02
CA LYS A 29 0.15 -9.54 13.22
C LYS A 29 -0.98 -10.34 12.58
N ASP A 30 -2.20 -9.81 12.62
CA ASP A 30 -3.39 -10.50 12.11
C ASP A 30 -3.54 -10.36 10.58
N THR A 31 -3.25 -9.18 10.03
CA THR A 31 -3.46 -8.88 8.61
C THR A 31 -2.18 -8.96 7.76
N GLN A 32 -1.01 -8.94 8.38
CA GLN A 32 0.29 -8.86 7.73
C GLN A 32 0.54 -7.50 7.03
N ASP A 33 -0.33 -6.51 7.25
CA ASP A 33 -0.19 -5.17 6.67
C ASP A 33 0.75 -4.29 7.49
N TYR A 34 1.38 -3.33 6.80
CA TYR A 34 2.20 -2.30 7.43
C TYR A 34 1.30 -1.14 7.89
N THR A 35 1.18 -0.95 9.19
CA THR A 35 0.34 0.11 9.76
C THR A 35 1.10 1.44 9.94
N ASN A 36 0.41 2.49 10.41
CA ASN A 36 0.95 3.86 10.33
C ASN A 36 1.73 4.33 11.57
N THR A 37 1.85 3.54 12.63
CA THR A 37 2.67 3.94 13.79
C THR A 37 4.14 3.52 13.63
N ILE A 38 5.04 4.49 13.58
CA ILE A 38 6.48 4.24 13.47
C ILE A 38 6.98 3.37 14.63
N SER A 39 6.49 3.64 15.85
CA SER A 39 6.90 2.89 17.05
C SER A 39 6.46 1.42 17.02
N GLY A 40 5.23 1.15 16.55
CA GLY A 40 4.71 -0.21 16.39
C GLY A 40 5.44 -0.99 15.31
N MET A 41 5.66 -0.37 14.17
CA MET A 41 6.37 -0.98 13.05
C MET A 41 7.84 -1.25 13.37
N ASN A 42 8.52 -0.35 14.07
CA ASN A 42 9.90 -0.58 14.52
C ASN A 42 10.01 -1.69 15.57
N GLU A 43 9.01 -1.84 16.44
CA GLU A 43 8.95 -2.96 17.37
C GLU A 43 8.87 -4.30 16.63
N LEU A 44 7.94 -4.44 15.68
CA LEU A 44 7.81 -5.65 14.86
C LEU A 44 9.03 -5.89 13.95
N ALA A 45 9.60 -4.83 13.38
CA ALA A 45 10.81 -4.92 12.58
C ALA A 45 12.02 -5.46 13.35
N SER A 46 12.06 -5.21 14.66
CA SER A 46 13.16 -5.63 15.57
C SER A 46 12.86 -6.94 16.30
N SER A 47 11.65 -7.47 16.17
CA SER A 47 11.22 -8.71 16.80
C SER A 47 11.53 -9.94 15.94
N ASP A 48 11.15 -11.10 16.43
CA ASP A 48 11.16 -12.38 15.71
C ASP A 48 9.91 -12.59 14.82
N PHE A 49 9.13 -11.52 14.56
CA PHE A 49 7.97 -11.58 13.69
C PHE A 49 8.34 -12.15 12.31
N LYS A 50 7.57 -13.12 11.88
CA LYS A 50 7.78 -13.85 10.62
C LYS A 50 6.45 -14.11 9.93
N SER A 51 6.39 -13.84 8.64
CA SER A 51 5.26 -14.22 7.80
C SER A 51 5.42 -15.65 7.31
N ALA A 52 4.53 -16.54 7.70
CA ALA A 52 4.50 -17.92 7.19
C ALA A 52 4.25 -17.93 5.67
N PHE A 53 3.38 -17.04 5.19
CA PHE A 53 3.08 -16.90 3.76
C PHE A 53 4.31 -16.49 2.93
N LEU A 54 5.21 -15.70 3.51
CA LEU A 54 6.46 -15.26 2.85
C LEU A 54 7.67 -16.15 3.23
N GLY A 55 7.45 -17.41 3.57
CA GLY A 55 8.53 -18.34 3.88
C GLY A 55 9.34 -17.99 5.14
N GLY A 56 8.75 -17.31 6.10
CA GLY A 56 9.41 -16.89 7.34
C GLY A 56 10.12 -15.54 7.27
N GLN A 57 9.91 -14.75 6.22
CA GLN A 57 10.48 -13.41 6.08
C GLN A 57 9.80 -12.41 7.03
N ASN A 58 10.60 -11.53 7.65
CA ASN A 58 10.09 -10.33 8.32
C ASN A 58 9.99 -9.18 7.30
N HIS A 59 8.87 -9.12 6.57
CA HIS A 59 8.64 -8.07 5.57
C HIS A 59 8.41 -6.69 6.20
N ILE A 60 7.92 -6.63 7.46
CA ILE A 60 7.76 -5.37 8.19
C ILE A 60 9.12 -4.67 8.39
N LYS A 61 10.18 -5.45 8.61
CA LYS A 61 11.55 -4.90 8.68
C LYS A 61 11.97 -4.23 7.38
N LEU A 62 11.64 -4.82 6.24
CA LEU A 62 11.95 -4.23 4.92
C LEU A 62 11.15 -2.94 4.70
N PHE A 63 9.87 -2.93 5.03
CA PHE A 63 9.03 -1.74 4.91
C PHE A 63 9.47 -0.62 5.87
N ALA A 64 9.81 -0.93 7.12
CA ALA A 64 10.34 0.04 8.08
C ALA A 64 11.65 0.68 7.60
N GLN A 65 12.50 -0.05 6.88
CA GLN A 65 13.72 0.47 6.27
C GLN A 65 13.44 1.32 5.02
N ALA A 66 12.39 1.03 4.28
CA ALA A 66 12.02 1.73 3.05
C ALA A 66 11.21 3.01 3.33
N ALA A 67 10.30 2.99 4.30
CA ALA A 67 9.38 4.09 4.59
C ALA A 67 10.07 5.47 4.73
N PRO A 68 11.18 5.63 5.49
CA PRO A 68 11.87 6.92 5.61
C PRO A 68 12.51 7.42 4.30
N LYS A 69 12.65 6.55 3.31
CA LYS A 69 13.27 6.88 2.01
C LYS A 69 12.24 7.30 0.96
N ILE A 70 10.96 7.15 1.25
CA ILE A 70 9.89 7.54 0.33
C ILE A 70 9.90 9.05 0.17
N ASN A 71 9.97 9.51 -1.07
CA ASN A 71 9.95 10.92 -1.42
C ASN A 71 8.66 11.26 -2.16
N MET A 72 7.83 12.08 -1.53
CA MET A 72 6.51 12.46 -2.04
C MET A 72 6.55 13.63 -3.05
N LYS A 73 7.73 14.15 -3.42
CA LYS A 73 7.87 15.31 -4.32
C LYS A 73 7.31 15.07 -5.72
N ASN A 74 7.28 13.83 -6.16
CA ASN A 74 6.86 13.45 -7.51
C ASN A 74 5.41 12.95 -7.58
N ILE A 75 4.64 13.06 -6.49
CA ILE A 75 3.22 12.71 -6.53
C ILE A 75 2.48 13.63 -7.49
N SER A 76 1.66 13.03 -8.33
CA SER A 76 0.83 13.72 -9.31
C SER A 76 -0.65 13.33 -9.17
N ALA A 77 -1.52 14.12 -9.78
CA ALA A 77 -2.96 13.80 -9.88
C ALA A 77 -3.24 12.54 -10.74
N TYR A 78 -2.23 12.06 -11.46
CA TYR A 78 -2.35 10.90 -12.35
C TYR A 78 -2.03 9.57 -11.67
N ASP A 79 -1.34 9.57 -10.52
CA ASP A 79 -0.75 8.38 -9.90
C ASP A 79 -1.77 7.27 -9.64
N GLN A 80 -2.92 7.62 -9.07
CA GLN A 80 -3.96 6.64 -8.80
C GLN A 80 -4.47 5.99 -10.10
N GLY A 81 -4.84 6.82 -11.09
CA GLY A 81 -5.37 6.33 -12.34
C GLY A 81 -4.33 5.55 -13.17
N LEU A 82 -3.07 5.95 -13.13
CA LEU A 82 -1.97 5.19 -13.77
C LEU A 82 -1.74 3.85 -13.08
N ASN A 83 -1.79 3.81 -11.74
CA ASN A 83 -1.67 2.56 -10.99
C ASN A 83 -2.80 1.58 -11.31
N GLU A 84 -4.04 2.07 -11.46
CA GLU A 84 -5.18 1.25 -11.86
C GLU A 84 -4.97 0.61 -13.25
N GLU A 85 -4.53 1.39 -14.25
CA GLU A 85 -4.26 0.87 -15.60
C GLU A 85 -3.05 -0.08 -15.62
N PHE A 86 -2.01 0.21 -14.81
CA PHE A 86 -0.87 -0.69 -14.65
C PHE A 86 -1.27 -2.03 -14.06
N GLN A 87 -2.08 -2.04 -13.00
CA GLN A 87 -2.55 -3.27 -12.38
C GLN A 87 -3.38 -4.12 -13.34
N LYS A 88 -4.27 -3.51 -14.14
CA LYS A 88 -5.05 -4.22 -15.17
C LYS A 88 -4.13 -4.89 -16.20
N ALA A 89 -3.18 -4.14 -16.76
CA ALA A 89 -2.27 -4.66 -17.77
C ALA A 89 -1.37 -5.78 -17.22
N MET A 90 -0.85 -5.61 -16.00
CA MET A 90 0.03 -6.61 -15.37
C MET A 90 -0.73 -7.85 -14.92
N LYS A 91 -2.03 -7.74 -14.60
CA LYS A 91 -2.85 -8.91 -14.30
C LYS A 91 -2.85 -9.89 -15.48
N ASP A 92 -3.04 -9.43 -16.70
CA ASP A 92 -3.02 -10.29 -17.89
C ASP A 92 -1.68 -11.01 -18.07
N TYR A 93 -0.57 -10.36 -17.72
CA TYR A 93 0.75 -10.99 -17.70
C TYR A 93 0.85 -12.06 -16.60
N PHE A 94 0.40 -11.78 -15.38
CA PHE A 94 0.44 -12.75 -14.27
C PHE A 94 -0.49 -13.95 -14.50
N ASP A 95 -1.61 -13.73 -15.19
CA ASP A 95 -2.54 -14.79 -15.60
C ASP A 95 -2.00 -15.61 -16.80
N GLY A 96 -0.86 -15.22 -17.37
CA GLY A 96 -0.23 -15.92 -18.51
C GLY A 96 -0.88 -15.64 -19.87
N ASN A 97 -1.76 -14.64 -19.97
CA ASN A 97 -2.49 -14.32 -21.19
C ASN A 97 -1.64 -13.56 -22.21
N VAL A 98 -0.67 -12.76 -21.73
CA VAL A 98 0.22 -11.95 -22.57
C VAL A 98 1.66 -11.98 -22.05
N THR A 99 2.61 -11.58 -22.91
CA THR A 99 4.00 -11.38 -22.46
C THR A 99 4.12 -10.10 -21.61
N LYS A 100 5.18 -9.98 -20.81
CA LYS A 100 5.46 -8.77 -20.04
C LYS A 100 5.55 -7.52 -20.92
N ASP A 101 6.25 -7.62 -22.05
CA ASP A 101 6.40 -6.49 -22.98
C ASP A 101 5.05 -6.05 -23.55
N LYS A 102 4.19 -7.01 -23.87
CA LYS A 102 2.84 -6.72 -24.34
C LYS A 102 1.98 -6.07 -23.24
N ALA A 103 2.10 -6.52 -22.00
CA ALA A 103 1.42 -5.90 -20.86
C ALA A 103 1.84 -4.44 -20.67
N LEU A 104 3.15 -4.16 -20.74
CA LEU A 104 3.67 -2.79 -20.65
C LEU A 104 3.21 -1.91 -21.82
N ASP A 105 3.22 -2.42 -23.06
CA ASP A 105 2.68 -1.72 -24.22
C ASP A 105 1.18 -1.38 -24.05
N ASN A 106 0.40 -2.32 -23.56
CA ASN A 106 -1.02 -2.12 -23.25
C ASN A 106 -1.21 -1.05 -22.16
N PHE A 107 -0.39 -1.08 -21.10
CA PHE A 107 -0.41 -0.06 -20.05
C PHE A 107 -0.13 1.34 -20.61
N TYR A 108 0.93 1.52 -21.40
CA TYR A 108 1.28 2.82 -21.98
C TYR A 108 0.18 3.36 -22.90
N LYS A 109 -0.44 2.51 -23.70
CA LYS A 109 -1.59 2.90 -24.55
C LYS A 109 -2.78 3.36 -23.70
N ALA A 110 -3.14 2.60 -22.68
CA ALA A 110 -4.23 2.97 -21.78
C ALA A 110 -3.95 4.26 -21.01
N ALA A 111 -2.69 4.47 -20.59
CA ALA A 111 -2.27 5.68 -19.91
C ALA A 111 -2.42 6.94 -20.78
N ILE A 112 -1.99 6.88 -22.06
CA ILE A 112 -2.12 8.00 -23.01
C ILE A 112 -3.59 8.22 -23.40
N GLU A 113 -4.37 7.16 -23.57
CA GLU A 113 -5.81 7.26 -23.86
C GLU A 113 -6.55 7.96 -22.71
N LYS A 114 -6.25 7.57 -21.46
CA LYS A 114 -6.86 8.16 -20.26
C LYS A 114 -6.38 9.59 -19.99
N TYR A 115 -5.12 9.87 -20.28
CA TYR A 115 -4.45 11.14 -20.02
C TYR A 115 -3.66 11.62 -21.26
N PRO A 116 -4.35 12.23 -22.26
CA PRO A 116 -3.73 12.59 -23.55
C PRO A 116 -2.61 13.63 -23.48
N ASN A 117 -2.46 14.29 -22.32
CA ASN A 117 -1.38 15.25 -22.06
C ASN A 117 -0.08 14.58 -21.59
N LEU A 118 -0.10 13.28 -21.33
CA LEU A 118 1.12 12.54 -21.02
C LEU A 118 1.79 12.04 -22.29
N SER A 119 3.11 11.90 -22.26
CA SER A 119 3.94 11.33 -23.32
C SER A 119 4.74 10.16 -22.77
N HIS A 120 5.05 9.23 -23.62
CA HIS A 120 5.82 8.04 -23.34
C HIS A 120 7.09 8.04 -24.19
#